data_44fdb3acbb8614a0a3173c0845f8fcf4
#
_entry.id   44fdb3acbb8614a0a3173c0845f8fcf4
#
_cell.length_a   1.000
_cell.length_b   1.000
_cell.length_c   1.000
_cell.angle_alpha   90.00
_cell.angle_beta   90.00
_cell.angle_gamma   90.00
#
_symmetry.space_group_name_H-M   'P 1'
#
loop_
_entity.id
_entity.type
_entity.pdbx_description
1 polymer ?
#
loop_
_entity_poly.entity_id
_entity_poly.type
_entity_poly.pdbx_seq_one_letter_code
_entity_poly.pdbx_strand_id
1 'polypeptide(L)'
;MSYSSPLLSRPGAAEFQGATLVDVSSVPWHYGNPLVEQRAVESSSAIVDRSHRRVIAVSGPDAAGFLNNLLSQKLDDVPAGFSAGALDLDVQGRVLHQMDLTFTGDTFYLDVPVAQFESLLTFLTRMIFWSQVTV
;
A
#
# COMPACT_ATOMS: atom_id res chain seq x y z
N MET A 1 -9.34 17.55 1.01
CA MET A 1 -10.62 16.77 1.01
C MET A 1 -10.34 15.43 1.66
N SER A 2 -11.13 15.04 2.66
CA SER A 2 -11.05 13.69 3.22
C SER A 2 -11.61 12.69 2.19
N TYR A 3 -10.90 11.61 1.93
CA TYR A 3 -11.40 10.53 1.09
C TYR A 3 -12.62 9.87 1.77
N SER A 4 -13.58 9.43 0.97
CA SER A 4 -14.70 8.59 1.41
C SER A 4 -15.03 7.61 0.29
N SER A 5 -15.04 6.34 0.63
CA SER A 5 -15.31 5.28 -0.36
C SER A 5 -16.75 5.36 -0.88
N PRO A 6 -16.96 5.26 -2.19
CA PRO A 6 -18.32 5.15 -2.76
C PRO A 6 -19.06 3.89 -2.30
N LEU A 7 -18.34 2.86 -1.83
CA LEU A 7 -18.95 1.64 -1.33
C LEU A 7 -19.64 1.81 0.03
N LEU A 8 -19.38 2.90 0.76
CA LEU A 8 -20.15 3.24 1.96
C LEU A 8 -21.63 3.53 1.69
N SER A 9 -22.01 3.81 0.45
CA SER A 9 -23.40 3.96 0.04
C SER A 9 -24.14 2.62 -0.19
N ARG A 10 -23.45 1.48 -0.15
CA ARG A 10 -24.06 0.17 -0.33
C ARG A 10 -24.94 -0.21 0.86
N PRO A 11 -26.05 -0.91 0.63
CA PRO A 11 -26.91 -1.40 1.71
C PRO A 11 -26.11 -2.24 2.73
N GLY A 12 -26.27 -1.94 4.01
CA GLY A 12 -25.58 -2.63 5.09
C GLY A 12 -24.12 -2.23 5.32
N ALA A 13 -23.54 -1.37 4.45
CA ALA A 13 -22.20 -0.87 4.65
C ALA A 13 -22.09 -0.05 5.94
N ALA A 14 -21.07 -0.36 6.73
CA ALA A 14 -20.77 0.37 7.96
C ALA A 14 -19.28 0.66 8.07
N GLU A 15 -18.95 1.89 8.42
CA GLU A 15 -17.59 2.31 8.72
C GLU A 15 -17.23 1.92 10.15
N PHE A 16 -15.98 1.58 10.42
CA PHE A 16 -15.51 1.28 11.76
C PHE A 16 -15.47 2.57 12.61
N GLN A 17 -16.29 2.61 13.63
CA GLN A 17 -16.39 3.76 14.53
C GLN A 17 -15.31 3.74 15.61
N GLY A 18 -14.68 4.90 15.84
CA GLY A 18 -13.64 5.03 16.87
C GLY A 18 -12.30 4.41 16.51
N ALA A 19 -12.05 4.16 15.23
CA ALA A 19 -10.76 3.65 14.79
C ALA A 19 -9.65 4.69 15.00
N THR A 20 -8.68 4.33 15.83
CA THR A 20 -7.37 4.98 15.83
C THR A 20 -6.46 4.46 14.70
N LEU A 21 -6.90 3.40 14.01
CA LEU A 21 -6.18 2.79 12.92
C LEU A 21 -6.52 3.52 11.61
N VAL A 22 -5.54 4.19 11.06
CA VAL A 22 -5.66 4.97 9.81
C VAL A 22 -6.08 4.11 8.62
N ASP A 23 -5.76 2.84 8.65
CA ASP A 23 -6.01 1.87 7.56
C ASP A 23 -7.45 1.31 7.51
N VAL A 24 -8.37 1.80 8.33
CA VAL A 24 -9.78 1.34 8.32
C VAL A 24 -10.78 2.47 8.26
N SER A 25 -10.31 3.72 8.19
CA SER A 25 -11.18 4.89 8.12
C SER A 25 -11.63 5.18 6.69
N SER A 26 -12.83 5.70 6.54
CA SER A 26 -13.41 6.14 5.26
C SER A 26 -13.66 5.04 4.23
N VAL A 27 -13.67 3.79 4.66
CA VAL A 27 -14.03 2.60 3.87
C VAL A 27 -14.97 1.70 4.65
N PRO A 28 -15.81 0.88 4.00
CA PRO A 28 -16.64 -0.09 4.69
C PRO A 28 -15.79 -1.12 5.43
N TRP A 29 -16.14 -1.33 6.70
CA TRP A 29 -15.60 -2.42 7.51
C TRP A 29 -16.39 -3.73 7.30
N HIS A 30 -17.70 -3.62 7.05
CA HIS A 30 -18.58 -4.73 6.68
C HIS A 30 -19.79 -4.23 5.91
N TYR A 31 -20.58 -5.16 5.34
CA TYR A 31 -21.82 -4.89 4.58
C TYR A 31 -23.03 -5.53 5.23
N GLY A 32 -23.09 -5.56 6.56
CA GLY A 32 -24.24 -6.03 7.35
C GLY A 32 -23.83 -6.99 8.45
N ASN A 33 -23.21 -8.12 8.12
CA ASN A 33 -22.82 -9.11 9.12
C ASN A 33 -21.36 -9.59 8.91
N PRO A 34 -20.40 -9.06 9.67
CA PRO A 34 -18.97 -9.37 9.48
C PRO A 34 -18.63 -10.86 9.65
N LEU A 35 -19.35 -11.58 10.52
CA LEU A 35 -19.10 -13.00 10.73
C LEU A 35 -19.60 -13.87 9.56
N VAL A 36 -20.71 -13.47 8.94
CA VAL A 36 -21.21 -14.15 7.73
C VAL A 36 -20.29 -13.86 6.55
N GLU A 37 -19.83 -12.63 6.40
CA GLU A 37 -18.90 -12.24 5.35
C GLU A 37 -17.55 -12.97 5.50
N GLN A 38 -17.04 -13.10 6.72
CA GLN A 38 -15.83 -13.88 6.99
C GLN A 38 -16.00 -15.35 6.60
N ARG A 39 -17.11 -15.97 6.94
CA ARG A 39 -17.39 -17.36 6.55
C ARG A 39 -17.56 -17.57 5.05
N ALA A 40 -18.07 -16.54 4.34
CA ALA A 40 -18.23 -16.62 2.90
C ALA A 40 -16.89 -16.82 2.17
N VAL A 41 -15.76 -16.37 2.75
CA VAL A 41 -14.42 -16.57 2.17
C VAL A 41 -14.04 -18.05 2.10
N GLU A 42 -14.55 -18.89 3.00
CA GLU A 42 -14.24 -20.31 3.04
C GLU A 42 -14.88 -21.10 1.88
N SER A 43 -15.99 -20.62 1.34
CA SER A 43 -16.77 -21.31 0.30
C SER A 43 -17.07 -20.49 -0.95
N SER A 44 -16.68 -19.21 -0.95
CA SER A 44 -16.97 -18.24 -2.02
C SER A 44 -15.89 -17.16 -2.04
N SER A 45 -16.28 -15.93 -2.41
CA SER A 45 -15.38 -14.78 -2.49
C SER A 45 -15.83 -13.66 -1.57
N ALA A 46 -14.89 -12.88 -1.06
CA ALA A 46 -15.14 -11.63 -0.37
C ALA A 46 -14.35 -10.49 -1.00
N ILE A 47 -14.85 -9.27 -0.84
CA ILE A 47 -14.20 -8.05 -1.31
C ILE A 47 -13.84 -7.21 -0.11
N VAL A 48 -12.56 -6.80 -0.02
CA VAL A 48 -12.09 -5.83 0.96
C VAL A 48 -11.80 -4.52 0.24
N ASP A 49 -12.44 -3.45 0.68
CA ASP A 49 -12.21 -2.12 0.12
C ASP A 49 -10.93 -1.51 0.72
N ARG A 50 -9.93 -1.32 -0.12
CA ARG A 50 -8.66 -0.66 0.22
C ARG A 50 -8.47 0.64 -0.56
N SER A 51 -9.52 1.21 -1.12
CA SER A 51 -9.44 2.40 -1.98
C SER A 51 -8.98 3.68 -1.27
N HIS A 52 -8.93 3.69 0.06
CA HIS A 52 -8.36 4.76 0.88
C HIS A 52 -6.83 4.78 0.86
N ARG A 53 -6.18 3.69 0.45
CA ARG A 53 -4.72 3.64 0.33
C ARG A 53 -4.24 4.44 -0.89
N ARG A 54 -2.96 4.73 -0.95
CA ARG A 54 -2.31 5.45 -2.05
C ARG A 54 -1.27 4.57 -2.69
N VAL A 55 -1.03 4.82 -3.98
CA VAL A 55 -0.03 4.08 -4.75
C VAL A 55 1.03 5.04 -5.27
N ILE A 56 2.31 4.69 -5.04
CA ILE A 56 3.46 5.35 -5.63
C ILE A 56 3.99 4.43 -6.73
N ALA A 57 4.11 4.93 -7.95
CA ALA A 57 4.73 4.21 -9.05
C ALA A 57 6.21 4.60 -9.16
N VAL A 58 7.10 3.61 -9.19
CA VAL A 58 8.55 3.81 -9.35
C VAL A 58 9.01 3.04 -10.57
N SER A 59 9.54 3.75 -11.55
CA SER A 59 9.97 3.18 -12.84
C SER A 59 11.33 3.72 -13.28
N GLY A 60 11.91 3.10 -14.29
CA GLY A 60 13.19 3.49 -14.86
C GLY A 60 14.25 2.40 -14.77
N PRO A 61 15.36 2.53 -15.53
CA PRO A 61 16.40 1.50 -15.59
C PRO A 61 17.01 1.15 -14.23
N ASP A 62 17.08 2.13 -13.33
CA ASP A 62 17.70 1.97 -12.02
C ASP A 62 16.68 1.67 -10.91
N ALA A 63 15.37 1.55 -11.22
CA ALA A 63 14.31 1.47 -10.22
C ALA A 63 14.49 0.29 -9.25
N ALA A 64 14.85 -0.89 -9.76
CA ALA A 64 15.07 -2.09 -8.93
C ALA A 64 16.23 -1.88 -7.94
N GLY A 65 17.40 -1.44 -8.42
CA GLY A 65 18.56 -1.16 -7.57
C GLY A 65 18.31 -0.01 -6.60
N PHE A 66 17.62 1.03 -7.05
CA PHE A 66 17.23 2.17 -6.22
C PHE A 66 16.38 1.73 -5.03
N LEU A 67 15.29 1.00 -5.26
CA LEU A 67 14.43 0.52 -4.19
C LEU A 67 15.12 -0.53 -3.32
N ASN A 68 15.94 -1.42 -3.92
CA ASN A 68 16.70 -2.42 -3.18
C ASN A 68 17.67 -1.80 -2.16
N ASN A 69 18.21 -0.63 -2.45
CA ASN A 69 19.11 0.08 -1.54
C ASN A 69 18.39 0.87 -0.43
N LEU A 70 17.12 1.17 -0.62
CA LEU A 70 16.36 2.01 0.31
C LEU A 70 15.42 1.20 1.20
N LEU A 71 14.94 0.04 0.73
CA LEU A 71 13.92 -0.74 1.40
C LEU A 71 14.49 -2.05 1.96
N SER A 72 13.79 -2.63 2.91
CA SER A 72 14.17 -3.89 3.55
C SER A 72 14.02 -5.14 2.67
N GLN A 73 13.26 -5.03 1.57
CA GLN A 73 13.00 -6.13 0.66
C GLN A 73 14.07 -6.20 -0.44
N LYS A 74 14.57 -7.40 -0.73
CA LYS A 74 15.46 -7.63 -1.87
C LYS A 74 14.67 -7.50 -3.18
N LEU A 75 15.10 -6.58 -4.09
CA LEU A 75 14.37 -6.20 -5.30
C LEU A 75 15.21 -6.16 -6.57
N ASP A 76 16.52 -6.39 -6.48
CA ASP A 76 17.47 -6.23 -7.57
C ASP A 76 17.35 -7.31 -8.68
N ASP A 77 16.62 -8.39 -8.42
CA ASP A 77 16.46 -9.51 -9.37
C ASP A 77 15.10 -10.19 -9.15
N VAL A 78 14.02 -9.45 -9.25
CA VAL A 78 12.67 -9.99 -9.07
C VAL A 78 11.95 -10.11 -10.41
N PRO A 79 11.19 -11.21 -10.65
CA PRO A 79 10.42 -11.38 -11.87
C PRO A 79 9.17 -10.49 -11.91
N ALA A 80 8.67 -10.24 -13.11
CA ALA A 80 7.35 -9.62 -13.29
C ALA A 80 6.27 -10.44 -12.55
N GLY A 81 5.36 -9.75 -11.86
CA GLY A 81 4.35 -10.35 -10.99
C GLY A 81 4.82 -10.58 -9.55
N PHE A 82 6.09 -10.29 -9.22
CA PHE A 82 6.56 -10.35 -7.84
C PHE A 82 5.77 -9.39 -6.95
N SER A 83 5.37 -9.85 -5.79
CA SER A 83 4.70 -9.04 -4.75
C SER A 83 5.24 -9.40 -3.37
N ALA A 84 5.49 -8.39 -2.54
CA ALA A 84 5.96 -8.57 -1.16
C ALA A 84 5.67 -7.34 -0.31
N GLY A 85 5.68 -7.53 1.02
CA GLY A 85 5.77 -6.40 1.94
C GLY A 85 7.18 -5.85 2.00
N ALA A 86 7.31 -4.54 2.13
CA ALA A 86 8.60 -3.87 2.30
C ALA A 86 8.51 -2.78 3.38
N LEU A 87 9.66 -2.48 3.99
CA LEU A 87 9.78 -1.48 5.04
C LEU A 87 10.88 -0.47 4.66
N ASP A 88 10.63 0.78 4.97
CA ASP A 88 11.67 1.79 5.10
C ASP A 88 12.02 1.93 6.59
N LEU A 89 13.30 1.85 6.91
CA LEU A 89 13.80 1.79 8.27
C LEU A 89 14.76 2.95 8.52
N ASP A 90 14.73 3.48 9.74
CA ASP A 90 15.77 4.41 10.18
C ASP A 90 17.10 3.68 10.52
N VAL A 91 18.13 4.45 10.85
CA VAL A 91 19.47 3.93 11.19
C VAL A 91 19.50 3.08 12.47
N GLN A 92 18.45 3.12 13.28
CA GLN A 92 18.27 2.26 14.46
C GLN A 92 17.40 1.02 14.16
N GLY A 93 16.94 0.85 12.91
CA GLY A 93 16.09 -0.26 12.50
C GLY A 93 14.61 -0.08 12.85
N ARG A 94 14.16 1.14 13.21
CA ARG A 94 12.75 1.42 13.47
C ARG A 94 12.02 1.66 12.15
N VAL A 95 10.80 1.14 12.05
CA VAL A 95 9.95 1.28 10.87
C VAL A 95 9.49 2.73 10.73
N LEU A 96 9.85 3.38 9.62
CA LEU A 96 9.36 4.70 9.22
C LEU A 96 8.14 4.57 8.30
N HIS A 97 8.22 3.68 7.33
CA HIS A 97 7.13 3.42 6.37
C HIS A 97 6.97 1.91 6.15
N GLN A 98 5.72 1.49 5.96
CA GLN A 98 5.36 0.12 5.59
C GLN A 98 4.55 0.17 4.29
N MET A 99 4.86 -0.72 3.36
CA MET A 99 4.17 -0.79 2.08
C MET A 99 4.06 -2.23 1.58
N ASP A 100 3.04 -2.47 0.78
CA ASP A 100 2.97 -3.64 -0.09
C ASP A 100 3.44 -3.23 -1.48
N LEU A 101 4.32 -3.99 -2.09
CA LEU A 101 4.82 -3.67 -3.43
C LEU A 101 4.51 -4.77 -4.43
N THR A 102 4.31 -4.38 -5.69
CA THR A 102 4.16 -5.29 -6.83
C THR A 102 5.00 -4.78 -7.99
N PHE A 103 5.73 -5.68 -8.64
CA PHE A 103 6.53 -5.39 -9.83
C PHE A 103 5.85 -5.95 -11.09
N THR A 104 5.65 -5.12 -12.10
CA THR A 104 4.99 -5.51 -13.37
C THR A 104 5.96 -5.86 -14.48
N GLY A 105 7.28 -5.78 -14.23
CA GLY A 105 8.34 -6.00 -15.20
C GLY A 105 9.03 -4.71 -15.65
N ASP A 106 8.39 -3.57 -15.46
CA ASP A 106 8.92 -2.25 -15.78
C ASP A 106 8.69 -1.22 -14.65
N THR A 107 7.68 -1.41 -13.84
CA THR A 107 7.25 -0.48 -12.80
C THR A 107 7.01 -1.20 -11.48
N PHE A 108 7.51 -0.63 -10.39
CA PHE A 108 7.15 -1.01 -9.03
C PHE A 108 5.99 -0.13 -8.56
N TYR A 109 4.92 -0.76 -8.09
CA TYR A 109 3.79 -0.10 -7.46
C TYR A 109 3.85 -0.33 -5.96
N LEU A 110 3.98 0.76 -5.20
CA LEU A 110 4.06 0.76 -3.75
C LEU A 110 2.70 1.19 -3.19
N ASP A 111 1.95 0.25 -2.63
CA ASP A 111 0.66 0.48 -1.99
C ASP A 111 0.90 0.83 -0.50
N VAL A 112 0.54 2.03 -0.11
CA VAL A 112 0.88 2.61 1.20
C VAL A 112 -0.34 3.15 1.94
N PRO A 113 -0.35 3.13 3.28
CA PRO A 113 -1.35 3.86 4.05
C PRO A 113 -1.34 5.36 3.71
N VAL A 114 -2.52 5.96 3.60
CA VAL A 114 -2.65 7.39 3.26
C VAL A 114 -1.83 8.30 4.19
N ALA A 115 -1.72 7.94 5.48
CA ALA A 115 -0.95 8.71 6.46
C ALA A 115 0.57 8.71 6.20
N GLN A 116 1.07 7.72 5.47
CA GLN A 116 2.50 7.58 5.16
C GLN A 116 2.86 8.06 3.75
N PHE A 117 1.86 8.33 2.90
CA PHE A 117 2.05 8.60 1.48
C PHE A 117 2.96 9.81 1.22
N GLU A 118 2.65 10.97 1.80
CA GLU A 118 3.41 12.21 1.53
C GLU A 118 4.86 12.13 2.03
N SER A 119 5.07 11.53 3.21
CA SER A 119 6.41 11.38 3.77
C SER A 119 7.27 10.40 2.97
N LEU A 120 6.69 9.26 2.55
CA LEU A 120 7.40 8.29 1.72
C LEU A 120 7.69 8.85 0.32
N LEU A 121 6.72 9.51 -0.32
CA LEU A 121 6.91 10.15 -1.62
C LEU A 121 8.03 11.20 -1.57
N THR A 122 8.04 12.02 -0.53
CA THR A 122 9.10 13.02 -0.30
C THR A 122 10.45 12.35 -0.11
N PHE A 123 10.53 11.29 0.70
CA PHE A 123 11.76 10.53 0.93
C PHE A 123 12.30 9.94 -0.38
N LEU A 124 11.49 9.19 -1.12
CA LEU A 124 11.90 8.58 -2.38
C LEU A 124 12.37 9.63 -3.39
N THR A 125 11.63 10.72 -3.56
CA THR A 125 11.99 11.80 -4.49
C THR A 125 13.33 12.45 -4.12
N ARG A 126 13.61 12.63 -2.83
CA ARG A 126 14.88 13.20 -2.35
C ARG A 126 16.07 12.26 -2.57
N MET A 127 15.84 10.96 -2.62
CA MET A 127 16.89 9.95 -2.77
C MET A 127 17.27 9.64 -4.22
N ILE A 128 16.62 10.26 -5.20
CA ILE A 128 16.86 9.97 -6.63
C ILE A 128 18.31 10.33 -7.05
N PHE A 129 18.91 11.38 -6.54
CA PHE A 129 20.25 11.87 -6.93
C PHE A 129 20.51 11.77 -8.44
N TRP A 130 21.41 10.89 -8.88
CA TRP A 130 21.72 10.63 -10.31
C TRP A 130 21.11 9.33 -10.85
N SER A 131 20.27 8.63 -10.08
CA SER A 131 19.60 7.42 -10.54
C SER A 131 18.60 7.75 -11.65
N GLN A 132 18.55 6.91 -12.69
CA GLN A 132 17.57 7.03 -13.76
C GLN A 132 16.24 6.42 -13.31
N VAL A 133 15.55 7.14 -12.45
CA VAL A 133 14.30 6.71 -11.79
C VAL A 133 13.28 7.85 -11.88
N THR A 134 12.03 7.46 -12.11
CA THR A 134 10.84 8.30 -11.99
C THR A 134 9.97 7.80 -10.85
N VAL A 135 9.61 8.68 -9.95
CA VAL A 135 8.70 8.41 -8.83
C VAL A 135 7.43 9.22 -9.00
#